data_db5dbd55aa89f1b1c6114c2d20b4930e
#
_entry.id   db5dbd55aa89f1b1c6114c2d20b4930e
#
_cell.length_a   1.000
_cell.length_b   1.000
_cell.length_c   1.000
_cell.angle_alpha   90.00
_cell.angle_beta   90.00
_cell.angle_gamma   90.00
#
_symmetry.space_group_name_H-M   'P 1'
#
loop_
_entity.id
_entity.type
_entity.pdbx_description
1 polymer ?
#
loop_
_entity_poly.entity_id
_entity_poly.type
_entity_poly.pdbx_seq_one_letter_code
_entity_poly.pdbx_strand_id
1 'polypeptide(L)'
;MSLFRRREPPLPKAAVCFTSPAMTRYAADWLGNLGGCKPIAILSDDCDDVVWQCAAEQADLLLLETDFSSEIEEPKDVSSRCDIAIEVRRKLPDCRVYLVCEDGYPEKLAALEKAAELKLIDGYCLGDLTDRQARAWLRETAEAMPGGSAR
;
A
#
# COMPACT_ATOMS: atom_id res chain seq x y z
N MET A 1 12.41 11.98 32.94
CA MET A 1 13.73 11.88 32.50
C MET A 1 13.90 10.96 31.32
N SER A 2 14.40 11.49 30.27
CA SER A 2 14.39 10.78 29.00
C SER A 2 15.37 9.59 28.94
N LEU A 3 16.35 9.56 29.83
CA LEU A 3 17.31 8.45 29.83
C LEU A 3 16.64 7.10 29.98
N PHE A 4 15.58 7.05 30.73
CA PHE A 4 14.90 5.79 30.97
C PHE A 4 13.61 5.66 30.20
N ARG A 5 13.31 6.64 29.39
CA ARG A 5 12.12 6.56 28.58
C ARG A 5 12.33 5.53 27.50
N ARG A 6 11.41 4.58 27.42
CA ARG A 6 11.47 3.61 26.34
C ARG A 6 11.18 4.34 25.04
N ARG A 7 12.07 4.13 24.10
CA ARG A 7 11.86 4.71 22.78
C ARG A 7 10.77 3.92 22.09
N GLU A 8 9.72 4.61 21.71
CA GLU A 8 8.63 3.97 21.00
C GLU A 8 9.09 3.65 19.59
N PRO A 9 8.66 2.49 19.05
CA PRO A 9 8.97 2.19 17.66
C PRO A 9 8.36 3.25 16.76
N PRO A 10 9.05 3.62 15.68
CA PRO A 10 8.51 4.59 14.76
C PRO A 10 7.24 4.04 14.11
N LEU A 11 6.27 4.94 13.90
CA LEU A 11 5.05 4.56 13.19
C LEU A 11 5.31 4.60 11.70
N PRO A 12 4.90 3.56 10.97
CA PRO A 12 5.07 3.57 9.54
C PRO A 12 4.21 4.66 8.90
N LYS A 13 4.74 5.27 7.86
CA LYS A 13 4.02 6.23 7.05
C LYS A 13 3.31 5.45 5.97
N ALA A 14 2.01 5.47 5.99
CA ALA A 14 1.18 4.67 5.11
C ALA A 14 0.55 5.55 4.03
N ALA A 15 1.09 5.49 2.84
CA ALA A 15 0.52 6.19 1.70
C ALA A 15 -0.69 5.40 1.20
N VAL A 16 -1.76 6.12 0.89
CA VAL A 16 -3.00 5.53 0.40
C VAL A 16 -3.32 6.17 -0.95
N CYS A 17 -3.54 5.34 -1.95
CA CYS A 17 -3.85 5.83 -3.30
C CYS A 17 -4.96 4.97 -3.91
N PHE A 18 -6.17 5.45 -3.80
CA PHE A 18 -7.34 4.78 -4.37
C PHE A 18 -7.73 5.48 -5.66
N THR A 19 -8.62 4.87 -6.42
CA THR A 19 -9.02 5.43 -7.72
C THR A 19 -9.77 6.73 -7.59
N SER A 20 -10.49 6.92 -6.50
CA SER A 20 -11.27 8.11 -6.24
C SER A 20 -10.61 8.93 -5.12
N PRO A 21 -10.47 10.26 -5.29
CA PRO A 21 -9.96 11.09 -4.20
C PRO A 21 -10.78 10.97 -2.92
N ALA A 22 -12.10 10.87 -3.04
CA ALA A 22 -12.95 10.73 -1.86
C ALA A 22 -12.66 9.42 -1.13
N MET A 23 -12.52 8.33 -1.87
CA MET A 23 -12.20 7.03 -1.26
C MET A 23 -10.79 7.03 -0.66
N THR A 24 -9.86 7.72 -1.31
CA THR A 24 -8.50 7.83 -0.77
C THR A 24 -8.53 8.52 0.60
N ARG A 25 -9.25 9.63 0.69
CA ARG A 25 -9.35 10.35 1.96
C ARG A 25 -10.07 9.53 3.03
N TYR A 26 -11.12 8.83 2.62
CA TYR A 26 -11.86 7.98 3.54
C TYR A 26 -10.94 6.88 4.09
N ALA A 27 -10.21 6.23 3.22
CA ALA A 27 -9.31 5.16 3.63
C ALA A 27 -8.17 5.67 4.50
N ALA A 28 -7.63 6.84 4.18
CA ALA A 28 -6.58 7.44 5.00
C ALA A 28 -7.10 7.77 6.41
N ASP A 29 -8.31 8.34 6.50
CA ASP A 29 -8.91 8.64 7.80
C ASP A 29 -9.17 7.36 8.59
N TRP A 30 -9.64 6.34 7.91
CA TRP A 30 -9.90 5.05 8.53
C TRP A 30 -8.62 4.45 9.10
N LEU A 31 -7.53 4.46 8.32
CA LEU A 31 -6.24 3.97 8.81
C LEU A 31 -5.76 4.78 10.00
N GLY A 32 -5.94 6.10 9.96
CA GLY A 32 -5.57 6.94 11.09
C GLY A 32 -6.33 6.57 12.35
N ASN A 33 -7.61 6.23 12.20
CA ASN A 33 -8.44 5.82 13.34
C ASN A 33 -8.07 4.45 13.87
N LEU A 34 -7.56 3.57 13.01
CA LEU A 34 -7.07 2.27 13.48
C LEU A 34 -5.83 2.43 14.36
N GLY A 35 -5.06 3.47 14.11
CA GLY A 35 -3.79 3.67 14.79
C GLY A 35 -2.70 2.80 14.18
N GLY A 36 -1.48 2.98 14.65
CA GLY A 36 -0.35 2.18 14.19
C GLY A 36 0.31 2.70 12.94
N CYS A 37 -0.08 3.86 12.43
CA CYS A 37 0.56 4.44 11.26
C CYS A 37 0.27 5.93 11.18
N LYS A 38 1.00 6.61 10.30
CA LYS A 38 0.74 7.98 9.90
C LYS A 38 0.23 7.93 8.47
N PRO A 39 -1.06 8.13 8.23
CA PRO A 39 -1.61 8.01 6.89
C PRO A 39 -1.28 9.23 6.04
N ILE A 40 -1.07 8.99 4.76
CA ILE A 40 -0.78 10.01 3.76
C ILE A 40 -1.69 9.76 2.57
N ALA A 41 -2.57 10.69 2.26
CA ALA A 41 -3.46 10.54 1.11
C ALA A 41 -2.76 11.02 -0.15
N ILE A 42 -2.67 10.16 -1.15
CA ILE A 42 -2.13 10.52 -2.45
C ILE A 42 -3.30 10.58 -3.43
N LEU A 43 -3.58 11.77 -3.92
CA LEU A 43 -4.78 12.02 -4.71
C LEU A 43 -4.53 12.01 -6.21
N SER A 44 -3.41 11.48 -6.64
CA SER A 44 -3.04 11.39 -8.04
C SER A 44 -3.13 9.94 -8.50
N ASP A 45 -3.44 9.73 -9.77
CA ASP A 45 -3.34 8.42 -10.39
C ASP A 45 -2.28 8.37 -11.48
N ASP A 46 -1.44 9.39 -11.53
CA ASP A 46 -0.29 9.40 -12.43
C ASP A 46 0.87 8.64 -11.77
N CYS A 47 1.41 7.68 -12.49
CA CYS A 47 2.45 6.81 -11.95
C CYS A 47 3.65 7.59 -11.41
N ASP A 48 4.19 8.50 -12.20
CA ASP A 48 5.37 9.25 -11.80
C ASP A 48 5.09 10.12 -10.57
N ASP A 49 3.90 10.70 -10.51
CA ASP A 49 3.52 11.54 -9.40
C ASP A 49 3.34 10.73 -8.11
N VAL A 50 2.74 9.54 -8.21
CA VAL A 50 2.58 8.68 -7.04
C VAL A 50 3.96 8.26 -6.52
N VAL A 51 4.86 7.87 -7.41
CA VAL A 51 6.22 7.50 -7.00
C VAL A 51 6.90 8.68 -6.33
N TRP A 52 6.78 9.87 -6.93
CA TRP A 52 7.41 11.06 -6.39
C TRP A 52 6.87 11.40 -5.01
N GLN A 53 5.56 11.33 -4.82
CA GLN A 53 4.96 11.64 -3.53
C GLN A 53 5.35 10.62 -2.46
N CYS A 54 5.39 9.34 -2.82
CA CYS A 54 5.84 8.32 -1.88
C CYS A 54 7.28 8.56 -1.45
N ALA A 55 8.14 8.97 -2.40
CA ALA A 55 9.53 9.27 -2.08
C ALA A 55 9.65 10.52 -1.21
N ALA A 56 8.93 11.59 -1.57
CA ALA A 56 9.00 12.85 -0.85
C ALA A 56 8.52 12.71 0.59
N GLU A 57 7.47 11.91 0.80
CA GLU A 57 6.93 11.66 2.13
C GLU A 57 7.67 10.56 2.87
N GLN A 58 8.56 9.87 2.19
CA GLN A 58 9.28 8.74 2.77
C GLN A 58 8.30 7.68 3.26
N ALA A 59 7.35 7.30 2.40
CA ALA A 59 6.34 6.32 2.75
C ALA A 59 6.98 4.96 3.01
N ASP A 60 6.53 4.29 4.05
CA ASP A 60 7.00 2.97 4.41
C ASP A 60 6.15 1.88 3.78
N LEU A 61 4.91 2.23 3.43
CA LEU A 61 4.07 1.34 2.66
C LEU A 61 3.13 2.16 1.77
N LEU A 62 2.71 1.54 0.71
CA LEU A 62 1.69 2.10 -0.18
C LEU A 62 0.52 1.13 -0.24
N LEU A 63 -0.65 1.62 0.11
CA LEU A 63 -1.89 0.89 -0.05
C LEU A 63 -2.53 1.39 -1.32
N LEU A 64 -2.51 0.56 -2.34
CA LEU A 64 -2.92 0.96 -3.68
C LEU A 64 -4.14 0.15 -4.12
N GLU A 65 -5.20 0.85 -4.48
CA GLU A 65 -6.35 0.18 -5.07
C GLU A 65 -6.08 -0.06 -6.55
N THR A 66 -6.28 -1.28 -6.98
CA THR A 66 -6.20 -1.60 -8.38
C THR A 66 -7.60 -1.97 -8.85
N ASP A 67 -8.00 -1.33 -9.90
CA ASP A 67 -9.21 -1.72 -10.58
C ASP A 67 -8.77 -2.54 -11.78
N PHE A 68 -8.73 -3.85 -11.59
CA PHE A 68 -8.60 -4.72 -12.73
C PHE A 68 -9.96 -4.72 -13.39
N SER A 69 -10.18 -3.76 -14.21
CA SER A 69 -11.38 -3.74 -14.99
C SER A 69 -11.53 -5.11 -15.64
N SER A 70 -12.68 -5.69 -15.47
CA SER A 70 -12.97 -6.97 -16.11
C SER A 70 -12.98 -6.86 -17.62
N GLU A 71 -12.93 -5.64 -18.10
CA GLU A 71 -12.87 -5.40 -19.52
C GLU A 71 -11.43 -5.43 -19.94
N ILE A 72 -10.98 -6.62 -20.26
CA ILE A 72 -9.63 -6.85 -20.71
C ILE A 72 -9.47 -6.50 -22.18
N GLU A 73 -10.34 -5.65 -22.65
CA GLU A 73 -10.24 -5.20 -24.04
C GLU A 73 -9.04 -4.27 -24.21
N GLU A 74 -8.62 -3.66 -23.09
CA GLU A 74 -7.49 -2.74 -23.10
C GLU A 74 -6.48 -3.21 -22.08
N PRO A 75 -5.58 -4.10 -22.43
CA PRO A 75 -4.55 -4.57 -21.50
C PRO A 75 -3.77 -3.43 -20.86
N LYS A 76 -3.68 -2.29 -21.53
CA LYS A 76 -3.01 -1.12 -20.98
C LYS A 76 -3.68 -0.57 -19.75
N ASP A 77 -5.01 -0.63 -19.72
CA ASP A 77 -5.76 -0.08 -18.59
C ASP A 77 -5.62 -0.97 -17.36
N VAL A 78 -5.48 -2.25 -17.60
CA VAL A 78 -5.24 -3.18 -16.51
C VAL A 78 -3.87 -2.95 -15.91
N SER A 79 -2.89 -2.63 -16.75
CA SER A 79 -1.52 -2.48 -16.31
C SER A 79 -1.24 -1.15 -15.63
N SER A 80 -2.04 -0.11 -15.89
CA SER A 80 -1.68 1.23 -15.44
C SER A 80 -1.51 1.34 -13.94
N ARG A 81 -2.45 0.81 -13.15
CA ARG A 81 -2.32 0.89 -11.72
C ARG A 81 -1.36 -0.17 -11.18
N CYS A 82 -1.28 -1.31 -11.83
CA CYS A 82 -0.25 -2.29 -11.50
C CYS A 82 1.13 -1.74 -11.78
N ASP A 83 1.27 -0.94 -12.84
CA ASP A 83 2.54 -0.29 -13.15
C ASP A 83 2.97 0.66 -12.03
N ILE A 84 2.02 1.34 -11.40
CA ILE A 84 2.34 2.17 -10.25
C ILE A 84 2.98 1.32 -9.15
N ALA A 85 2.37 0.17 -8.85
CA ALA A 85 2.90 -0.72 -7.84
C ALA A 85 4.31 -1.18 -8.17
N ILE A 86 4.51 -1.58 -9.42
CA ILE A 86 5.81 -2.08 -9.87
C ILE A 86 6.86 -0.98 -9.79
N GLU A 87 6.52 0.23 -10.23
CA GLU A 87 7.47 1.34 -10.20
C GLU A 87 7.83 1.77 -8.79
N VAL A 88 6.84 1.81 -7.89
CA VAL A 88 7.10 2.15 -6.50
C VAL A 88 8.02 1.09 -5.90
N ARG A 89 7.72 -0.18 -6.13
CA ARG A 89 8.52 -1.26 -5.58
C ARG A 89 9.94 -1.23 -6.11
N ARG A 90 10.09 -0.88 -7.39
CA ARG A 90 11.40 -0.84 -8.03
C ARG A 90 12.24 0.35 -7.57
N LYS A 91 11.62 1.52 -7.49
CA LYS A 91 12.35 2.76 -7.15
C LYS A 91 12.49 2.99 -5.66
N LEU A 92 11.59 2.43 -4.88
CA LEU A 92 11.58 2.60 -3.42
C LEU A 92 11.56 1.22 -2.78
N PRO A 93 12.68 0.50 -2.80
CA PRO A 93 12.70 -0.90 -2.35
C PRO A 93 12.34 -1.09 -0.88
N ASP A 94 12.43 -0.04 -0.08
CA ASP A 94 12.05 -0.12 1.33
C ASP A 94 10.57 0.19 1.56
N CYS A 95 9.86 0.61 0.52
CA CYS A 95 8.43 0.89 0.60
C CYS A 95 7.65 -0.38 0.23
N ARG A 96 6.89 -0.90 1.16
CA ARG A 96 6.08 -2.08 0.87
C ARG A 96 4.83 -1.67 0.10
N VAL A 97 4.41 -2.54 -0.81
CA VAL A 97 3.24 -2.25 -1.64
C VAL A 97 2.20 -3.33 -1.43
N TYR A 98 1.01 -2.89 -1.05
CA TYR A 98 -0.13 -3.79 -0.83
C TYR A 98 -1.25 -3.35 -1.76
N LEU A 99 -1.81 -4.31 -2.48
CA LEU A 99 -2.87 -4.03 -3.44
C LEU A 99 -4.24 -4.39 -2.87
N VAL A 100 -5.20 -3.53 -3.13
CA VAL A 100 -6.61 -3.80 -2.80
C VAL A 100 -7.36 -3.88 -4.12
N CYS A 101 -8.05 -4.98 -4.33
CA CYS A 101 -8.82 -5.20 -5.54
C CYS A 101 -10.24 -5.58 -5.16
N GLU A 102 -11.22 -4.79 -5.60
CA GLU A 102 -12.61 -5.00 -5.18
C GLU A 102 -13.23 -6.28 -5.68
N ASP A 103 -12.85 -6.71 -6.86
CA ASP A 103 -13.51 -7.83 -7.51
C ASP A 103 -12.85 -9.16 -7.22
N GLY A 104 -13.68 -10.19 -7.13
CA GLY A 104 -13.20 -11.53 -6.87
C GLY A 104 -13.13 -12.43 -8.10
N TYR A 105 -12.90 -11.88 -9.27
CA TYR A 105 -12.79 -12.72 -10.47
C TYR A 105 -11.53 -13.60 -10.41
N PRO A 106 -11.65 -14.87 -10.83
CA PRO A 106 -10.52 -15.79 -10.73
C PRO A 106 -9.27 -15.33 -11.46
N GLU A 107 -9.43 -14.65 -12.60
CA GLU A 107 -8.29 -14.16 -13.36
C GLU A 107 -7.49 -13.13 -12.58
N LYS A 108 -8.18 -12.32 -11.79
CA LYS A 108 -7.54 -11.29 -10.97
C LYS A 108 -6.76 -11.92 -9.84
N LEU A 109 -7.36 -12.93 -9.23
CA LEU A 109 -6.68 -13.65 -8.16
C LEU A 109 -5.38 -14.27 -8.67
N ALA A 110 -5.44 -14.91 -9.84
CA ALA A 110 -4.24 -15.54 -10.41
C ALA A 110 -3.16 -14.50 -10.70
N ALA A 111 -3.55 -13.33 -11.22
CA ALA A 111 -2.59 -12.28 -11.50
C ALA A 111 -1.96 -11.73 -10.22
N LEU A 112 -2.75 -11.56 -9.17
CA LEU A 112 -2.25 -11.07 -7.89
C LEU A 112 -1.33 -12.08 -7.23
N GLU A 113 -1.70 -13.36 -7.29
CA GLU A 113 -0.85 -14.41 -6.74
C GLU A 113 0.49 -14.45 -7.44
N LYS A 114 0.47 -14.29 -8.76
CA LYS A 114 1.71 -14.28 -9.53
C LYS A 114 2.56 -13.06 -9.19
N ALA A 115 1.93 -11.90 -9.06
CA ALA A 115 2.66 -10.70 -8.69
C ALA A 115 3.32 -10.85 -7.32
N ALA A 116 2.63 -11.47 -6.38
CA ALA A 116 3.19 -11.71 -5.05
C ALA A 116 4.34 -12.72 -5.11
N GLU A 117 4.20 -13.78 -5.91
CA GLU A 117 5.27 -14.77 -6.09
C GLU A 117 6.52 -14.13 -6.66
N LEU A 118 6.35 -13.22 -7.61
CA LEU A 118 7.46 -12.52 -8.24
C LEU A 118 7.99 -11.38 -7.39
N LYS A 119 7.39 -11.16 -6.23
CA LYS A 119 7.77 -10.09 -5.30
C LYS A 119 7.64 -8.71 -5.90
N LEU A 120 6.69 -8.55 -6.80
CA LEU A 120 6.33 -7.24 -7.34
C LEU A 120 5.43 -6.46 -6.37
N ILE A 121 4.78 -7.18 -5.47
CA ILE A 121 3.98 -6.61 -4.41
C ILE A 121 4.25 -7.39 -3.13
N ASP A 122 3.92 -6.82 -2.00
CA ASP A 122 4.15 -7.45 -0.70
C ASP A 122 2.91 -8.14 -0.15
N GLY A 123 1.75 -7.83 -0.71
CA GLY A 123 0.52 -8.49 -0.33
C GLY A 123 -0.65 -7.94 -1.13
N TYR A 124 -1.79 -8.58 -0.99
CA TYR A 124 -2.99 -8.15 -1.70
C TYR A 124 -4.24 -8.59 -0.95
N CYS A 125 -5.34 -7.95 -1.28
CA CYS A 125 -6.65 -8.24 -0.71
C CYS A 125 -7.67 -8.20 -1.83
N LEU A 126 -8.52 -9.22 -1.89
CA LEU A 126 -9.66 -9.24 -2.78
C LEU A 126 -10.90 -8.91 -1.97
N GLY A 127 -11.69 -7.97 -2.45
CA GLY A 127 -12.86 -7.52 -1.72
C GLY A 127 -12.50 -6.44 -0.72
N ASP A 128 -13.34 -6.28 0.28
CA ASP A 128 -13.18 -5.21 1.25
C ASP A 128 -11.97 -5.45 2.15
N LEU A 129 -11.19 -4.42 2.31
CA LEU A 129 -10.07 -4.46 3.23
C LEU A 129 -10.60 -4.36 4.66
N THR A 130 -10.31 -5.35 5.46
CA THR A 130 -10.79 -5.39 6.85
C THR A 130 -9.78 -4.75 7.79
N ASP A 131 -10.25 -4.35 8.98
CA ASP A 131 -9.37 -3.83 10.02
C ASP A 131 -8.25 -4.82 10.34
N ARG A 132 -8.60 -6.08 10.42
CA ARG A 132 -7.65 -7.14 10.75
C ARG A 132 -6.52 -7.21 9.74
N GLN A 133 -6.88 -7.20 8.45
CA GLN A 133 -5.88 -7.27 7.39
C GLN A 133 -5.01 -6.03 7.36
N ALA A 134 -5.63 -4.86 7.52
CA ALA A 134 -4.87 -3.61 7.54
C ALA A 134 -3.89 -3.59 8.70
N ARG A 135 -4.32 -4.00 9.88
CA ARG A 135 -3.44 -4.05 11.05
C ARG A 135 -2.28 -5.03 10.84
N ALA A 136 -2.55 -6.16 10.16
CA ALA A 136 -1.49 -7.12 9.86
C ALA A 136 -0.45 -6.50 8.94
N TRP A 137 -0.88 -5.81 7.91
CA TRP A 137 0.04 -5.17 6.98
C TRP A 137 0.84 -4.05 7.64
N LEU A 138 0.19 -3.28 8.51
CA LEU A 138 0.89 -2.22 9.25
C LEU A 138 1.95 -2.80 10.17
N ARG A 139 1.62 -3.90 10.84
CA ARG A 139 2.56 -4.57 11.71
C ARG A 139 3.75 -5.14 10.95
N GLU A 140 3.48 -5.81 9.83
CA GLU A 140 4.56 -6.35 8.99
C GLU A 140 5.49 -5.24 8.53
N THR A 141 4.92 -4.11 8.14
CA THR A 141 5.72 -2.97 7.70
C THR A 141 6.56 -2.43 8.85
N ALA A 142 5.96 -2.24 10.02
CA ALA A 142 6.67 -1.71 11.17
C ALA A 142 7.83 -2.63 11.57
N GLU A 143 7.60 -3.93 11.51
CA GLU A 143 8.64 -4.90 11.87
C GLU A 143 9.80 -4.89 10.89
N ALA A 144 9.52 -4.56 9.64
CA ALA A 144 10.58 -4.50 8.62
C ALA A 144 11.34 -3.17 8.64
N MET A 145 10.86 -2.17 9.34
CA MET A 145 11.53 -0.87 9.39
C MET A 145 12.77 -0.93 10.26
N PRO A 146 13.79 -0.12 9.95
CA PRO A 146 14.98 -0.04 10.80
C PRO A 146 14.59 0.29 12.23
N GLY A 147 15.02 -0.54 13.18
CA GLY A 147 14.68 -0.37 14.58
C GLY A 147 13.32 -0.91 14.96
N GLY A 148 12.47 -1.24 13.98
CA GLY A 148 11.12 -1.71 14.27
C GLY A 148 11.07 -3.10 14.87
N SER A 149 11.94 -3.97 14.42
CA SER A 149 11.97 -5.36 14.85
C SER A 149 13.15 -5.69 15.77
N ALA A 150 13.86 -4.69 16.18
CA ALA A 150 15.04 -4.89 17.03
C ALA A 150 14.60 -5.05 18.48
N ARG A 151 14.15 -6.21 18.80
CA ARG A 151 13.65 -6.45 20.15
C ARG A 151 14.27 -7.66 20.72
#